data_2b885cdb7a53bc7cfb5b48312c8ccf33
#
_entry.id   2b885cdb7a53bc7cfb5b48312c8ccf33
#
_cell.length_a   1.000
_cell.length_b   1.000
_cell.length_c   1.000
_cell.angle_alpha   90.00
_cell.angle_beta   90.00
_cell.angle_gamma   90.00
#
_symmetry.space_group_name_H-M   'P 1'
#
loop_
_entity.id
_entity.type
_entity.pdbx_description
1 polymer ?
#
loop_
_entity_poly.entity_id
_entity_poly.type
_entity_poly.pdbx_seq_one_letter_code
_entity_poly.pdbx_strand_id
1 'polypeptide(L)'
;GNSDESIWELQFDPNTTNGAVSTFYGSSNNLSPLLSSLDFDGQNGEDWWGGLDMRHAQSYVEDGLYMIKKYTSYCYATDFEDVKANDFQYGNNESNWIIYRLADVYLMKAEALVELGDIAGAVDMVSYTYDRAHPDLETGSLKAQYPASTSQSVIRDLVFDERQREFLFEGKRYFDIVRRARREGSVTALVNTYLLRKYVAMSLNQTTVLSKINDIDAIYMPIHQDELRLNSLLEQNAFYKTSEDISKN
;
A
#
# COMPACT_ATOMS: atom_id res chain seq x y z
N GLY A 1 -0.53 -12.99 17.81
CA GLY A 1 0.69 -12.99 18.62
C GLY A 1 1.81 -12.29 17.89
N ASN A 2 2.79 -11.82 18.63
CA ASN A 2 3.96 -11.14 18.09
C ASN A 2 4.73 -12.10 17.18
N SER A 3 5.02 -11.69 15.95
CA SER A 3 5.90 -12.44 15.07
C SER A 3 7.35 -12.01 15.28
N ASP A 4 8.31 -12.87 14.91
CA ASP A 4 9.74 -12.53 14.98
C ASP A 4 10.13 -11.35 14.07
N GLU A 5 9.29 -11.02 13.08
CA GLU A 5 9.46 -9.88 12.20
C GLU A 5 8.89 -8.57 12.77
N SER A 6 8.00 -8.63 13.76
CA SER A 6 7.33 -7.46 14.32
C SER A 6 8.31 -6.64 15.17
N ILE A 7 8.43 -5.35 14.85
CA ILE A 7 9.24 -4.39 15.60
C ILE A 7 8.34 -3.56 16.52
N TRP A 8 7.20 -3.14 16.01
CA TRP A 8 6.22 -2.38 16.75
C TRP A 8 4.82 -2.67 16.22
N GLU A 9 3.93 -3.04 17.14
CA GLU A 9 2.53 -3.33 16.84
C GLU A 9 1.61 -2.84 17.95
N LEU A 10 0.37 -2.53 17.56
CA LEU A 10 -0.72 -2.29 18.50
C LEU A 10 -1.34 -3.63 18.86
N GLN A 11 -1.44 -3.90 20.17
CA GLN A 11 -2.00 -5.14 20.68
C GLN A 11 -3.52 -5.04 20.77
N PHE A 12 -4.19 -6.09 20.35
CA PHE A 12 -5.64 -6.26 20.47
C PHE A 12 -5.95 -7.61 21.10
N ASP A 13 -7.10 -7.70 21.77
CA ASP A 13 -7.59 -8.89 22.46
C ASP A 13 -9.13 -8.98 22.37
N PRO A 14 -9.76 -10.05 22.90
CA PRO A 14 -11.23 -10.19 22.87
C PRO A 14 -12.01 -9.05 23.51
N ASN A 15 -11.41 -8.30 24.45
CA ASN A 15 -12.04 -7.17 25.12
C ASN A 15 -11.78 -5.85 24.41
N THR A 16 -10.70 -5.79 23.63
CA THR A 16 -10.26 -4.60 22.88
C THR A 16 -9.99 -4.99 21.44
N THR A 17 -11.03 -5.05 20.63
CA THR A 17 -10.94 -5.51 19.25
C THR A 17 -10.40 -4.44 18.30
N ASN A 18 -9.77 -4.90 17.20
CA ASN A 18 -9.23 -4.03 16.18
C ASN A 18 -10.34 -3.50 15.26
N GLY A 19 -10.88 -2.33 15.59
CA GLY A 19 -11.94 -1.68 14.82
C GLY A 19 -11.54 -1.31 13.38
N ALA A 20 -10.24 -1.15 13.08
CA ALA A 20 -9.78 -0.87 11.73
C ALA A 20 -10.03 -2.07 10.80
N VAL A 21 -9.87 -3.29 11.28
CA VAL A 21 -10.14 -4.50 10.49
C VAL A 21 -11.62 -4.58 10.09
N SER A 22 -12.54 -4.40 11.04
CA SER A 22 -13.97 -4.43 10.74
C SER A 22 -14.44 -3.26 9.84
N THR A 23 -13.79 -2.10 9.96
CA THR A 23 -14.16 -0.90 9.21
C THR A 23 -13.64 -0.95 7.77
N PHE A 24 -12.39 -1.34 7.58
CA PHE A 24 -11.73 -1.23 6.28
C PHE A 24 -11.70 -2.55 5.50
N TYR A 25 -11.63 -3.68 6.18
CA TYR A 25 -11.49 -4.98 5.52
C TYR A 25 -12.83 -5.72 5.36
N GLY A 26 -13.87 -5.20 5.96
CA GLY A 26 -15.21 -5.73 5.84
C GLY A 26 -15.55 -6.76 6.92
N SER A 27 -16.71 -7.35 6.78
CA SER A 27 -17.22 -8.41 7.63
C SER A 27 -17.93 -9.46 6.76
N SER A 28 -18.32 -10.59 7.34
CA SER A 28 -19.04 -11.67 6.65
C SER A 28 -20.27 -11.23 5.84
N ASN A 29 -20.80 -10.04 6.13
CA ASN A 29 -22.00 -9.50 5.48
C ASN A 29 -21.75 -8.21 4.70
N ASN A 30 -20.55 -7.64 4.77
CA ASN A 30 -20.23 -6.37 4.14
C ASN A 30 -18.89 -6.46 3.41
N LEU A 31 -18.90 -6.10 2.13
CA LEU A 31 -17.70 -5.96 1.33
C LEU A 31 -16.76 -4.91 1.93
N SER A 32 -15.46 -5.18 1.82
CA SER A 32 -14.47 -4.17 2.16
C SER A 32 -14.61 -2.95 1.26
N PRO A 33 -14.72 -1.73 1.83
CA PRO A 33 -14.71 -0.51 1.03
C PRO A 33 -13.39 -0.29 0.28
N LEU A 34 -12.32 -0.98 0.67
CA LEU A 34 -11.02 -0.91 -0.01
C LEU A 34 -11.00 -1.73 -1.31
N LEU A 35 -11.84 -2.76 -1.43
CA LEU A 35 -11.79 -3.71 -2.53
C LEU A 35 -12.57 -3.29 -3.77
N SER A 36 -13.60 -2.47 -3.61
CA SER A 36 -14.37 -1.94 -4.76
C SER A 36 -13.54 -1.09 -5.74
N SER A 37 -12.28 -0.85 -5.41
CA SER A 37 -11.37 -0.01 -6.18
C SER A 37 -10.11 -0.72 -6.65
N LEU A 38 -10.00 -2.03 -6.41
CA LEU A 38 -8.81 -2.78 -6.78
C LEU A 38 -9.03 -3.43 -8.16
N ASP A 39 -8.33 -2.94 -9.15
CA ASP A 39 -8.12 -3.60 -10.41
C ASP A 39 -6.68 -4.16 -10.40
N PHE A 40 -6.49 -5.25 -9.66
CA PHE A 40 -5.19 -5.90 -9.57
C PHE A 40 -4.93 -6.85 -10.74
N ASP A 41 -5.99 -7.37 -11.37
CA ASP A 41 -5.86 -8.34 -12.44
C ASP A 41 -5.71 -7.68 -13.82
N GLY A 42 -5.41 -6.39 -13.83
CA GLY A 42 -5.03 -5.68 -15.01
C GLY A 42 -5.98 -5.91 -16.18
N GLN A 43 -7.10 -5.21 -16.25
CA GLN A 43 -7.92 -5.18 -17.48
C GLN A 43 -7.09 -4.81 -18.72
N ASN A 44 -5.81 -4.48 -18.54
CA ASN A 44 -4.82 -4.18 -19.56
C ASN A 44 -3.76 -5.27 -19.77
N GLY A 45 -3.94 -6.48 -19.19
CA GLY A 45 -3.04 -7.61 -19.41
C GLY A 45 -1.67 -7.53 -18.72
N GLU A 46 -1.46 -6.58 -17.82
CA GLU A 46 -0.26 -6.53 -17.01
C GLU A 46 -0.52 -7.26 -15.69
N ASP A 47 0.09 -8.42 -15.54
CA ASP A 47 0.14 -9.14 -14.26
C ASP A 47 0.95 -8.33 -13.25
N TRP A 48 0.25 -7.57 -12.42
CA TRP A 48 0.87 -6.75 -11.38
C TRP A 48 1.65 -7.58 -10.35
N TRP A 49 1.22 -8.84 -10.12
CA TRP A 49 1.89 -9.75 -9.20
C TRP A 49 3.10 -10.46 -9.81
N GLY A 50 3.23 -10.48 -11.15
CA GLY A 50 4.32 -11.19 -11.84
C GLY A 50 4.16 -12.71 -11.88
N GLY A 51 2.92 -13.22 -11.85
CA GLY A 51 2.54 -14.60 -12.16
C GLY A 51 2.86 -15.65 -11.09
N LEU A 52 3.95 -15.52 -10.33
CA LEU A 52 4.42 -16.50 -9.35
C LEU A 52 4.52 -15.93 -7.92
N ASP A 53 4.01 -14.73 -7.69
CA ASP A 53 4.09 -14.11 -6.37
C ASP A 53 3.06 -14.72 -5.41
N MET A 54 3.54 -15.48 -4.43
CA MET A 54 2.68 -16.14 -3.43
C MET A 54 1.82 -15.17 -2.63
N ARG A 55 2.22 -13.89 -2.52
CA ARG A 55 1.46 -12.86 -1.80
C ARG A 55 0.11 -12.57 -2.43
N HIS A 56 -0.06 -12.83 -3.73
CA HIS A 56 -1.33 -12.72 -4.41
C HIS A 56 -2.40 -13.55 -3.67
N ALA A 57 -2.22 -14.86 -3.66
CA ALA A 57 -3.16 -15.78 -3.01
C ALA A 57 -3.30 -15.57 -1.49
N GLN A 58 -2.27 -14.98 -0.84
CA GLN A 58 -2.28 -14.71 0.60
C GLN A 58 -2.92 -13.38 0.99
N SER A 59 -3.08 -12.45 0.06
CA SER A 59 -3.58 -11.09 0.35
C SER A 59 -5.09 -10.98 0.30
N TYR A 60 -5.71 -11.62 -0.67
CA TYR A 60 -7.18 -11.59 -0.84
C TYR A 60 -7.69 -12.84 -1.57
N VAL A 61 -9.01 -13.04 -1.52
CA VAL A 61 -9.72 -14.06 -2.32
C VAL A 61 -10.57 -13.36 -3.34
N GLU A 62 -10.57 -13.89 -4.57
CA GLU A 62 -11.46 -13.51 -5.64
C GLU A 62 -12.40 -14.68 -5.94
N ASP A 63 -13.66 -14.57 -5.52
CA ASP A 63 -14.73 -15.51 -5.87
C ASP A 63 -16.02 -14.70 -6.07
N GLY A 64 -16.05 -13.91 -7.15
CA GLY A 64 -17.14 -12.95 -7.41
C GLY A 64 -17.17 -11.75 -6.46
N LEU A 65 -16.42 -11.80 -5.36
CA LEU A 65 -16.24 -10.75 -4.36
C LEU A 65 -14.80 -10.82 -3.87
N TYR A 66 -14.14 -9.66 -3.80
CA TYR A 66 -12.79 -9.59 -3.20
C TYR A 66 -12.88 -9.54 -1.68
N MET A 67 -12.18 -10.45 -1.00
CA MET A 67 -12.11 -10.50 0.46
C MET A 67 -10.66 -10.43 0.92
N ILE A 68 -10.34 -9.47 1.79
CA ILE A 68 -8.99 -9.30 2.32
C ILE A 68 -8.70 -10.39 3.35
N LYS A 69 -7.60 -11.12 3.16
CA LYS A 69 -7.12 -12.15 4.10
C LYS A 69 -6.25 -11.57 5.22
N LYS A 70 -5.52 -10.51 4.93
CA LYS A 70 -4.57 -9.90 5.87
C LYS A 70 -5.30 -9.38 7.11
N TYR A 71 -4.77 -9.67 8.30
CA TYR A 71 -5.38 -9.34 9.60
C TYR A 71 -6.73 -10.00 9.88
N THR A 72 -7.24 -10.84 9.01
CA THR A 72 -8.45 -11.61 9.29
C THR A 72 -8.09 -12.92 9.96
N SER A 73 -8.72 -13.26 11.08
CA SER A 73 -8.24 -14.30 11.99
C SER A 73 -8.59 -15.73 11.58
N TYR A 74 -9.38 -15.96 10.54
CA TYR A 74 -9.76 -17.32 10.16
C TYR A 74 -9.83 -17.51 8.64
N CYS A 75 -8.89 -18.31 8.15
CA CYS A 75 -9.07 -19.06 6.93
C CYS A 75 -9.06 -20.54 7.32
N TYR A 76 -10.16 -21.24 7.18
CA TYR A 76 -10.28 -22.67 7.54
C TYR A 76 -9.70 -23.62 6.50
N ALA A 77 -9.26 -23.12 5.36
CA ALA A 77 -8.64 -23.98 4.36
C ALA A 77 -7.20 -24.30 4.74
N THR A 78 -6.87 -25.58 4.75
CA THR A 78 -5.50 -26.07 4.91
C THR A 78 -4.64 -25.77 3.69
N ASP A 79 -5.25 -25.50 2.54
CA ASP A 79 -4.59 -25.13 1.28
C ASP A 79 -5.10 -23.77 0.81
N PHE A 80 -4.22 -22.79 0.76
CA PHE A 80 -4.54 -21.41 0.40
C PHE A 80 -5.00 -21.23 -1.06
N GLU A 81 -4.79 -22.23 -1.91
CA GLU A 81 -5.12 -22.17 -3.34
C GLU A 81 -6.62 -22.37 -3.63
N ASP A 82 -7.36 -23.05 -2.74
CA ASP A 82 -8.77 -23.42 -2.95
C ASP A 82 -9.76 -22.66 -2.06
N VAL A 83 -9.36 -21.59 -1.40
CA VAL A 83 -10.22 -20.84 -0.47
C VAL A 83 -11.26 -20.04 -1.23
N LYS A 84 -12.53 -20.37 -1.05
CA LYS A 84 -13.67 -19.63 -1.61
C LYS A 84 -14.13 -18.52 -0.67
N ALA A 85 -14.78 -17.51 -1.20
CA ALA A 85 -15.31 -16.41 -0.41
C ALA A 85 -16.24 -16.87 0.72
N ASN A 86 -17.00 -17.95 0.51
CA ASN A 86 -17.89 -18.54 1.51
C ASN A 86 -17.16 -19.26 2.67
N ASP A 87 -15.88 -19.60 2.50
CA ASP A 87 -15.06 -20.23 3.53
C ASP A 87 -14.44 -19.20 4.48
N PHE A 88 -14.62 -17.92 4.17
CA PHE A 88 -14.15 -16.82 4.99
C PHE A 88 -15.08 -16.58 6.17
N GLN A 89 -14.56 -16.81 7.36
CA GLN A 89 -15.18 -16.30 8.59
C GLN A 89 -14.28 -15.19 9.14
N TYR A 90 -14.80 -13.97 9.14
CA TYR A 90 -14.17 -12.89 9.88
C TYR A 90 -14.24 -13.23 11.36
N GLY A 91 -13.10 -13.46 11.96
CA GLY A 91 -13.00 -13.71 13.39
C GLY A 91 -13.30 -12.48 14.23
N ASN A 92 -12.93 -12.53 15.49
CA ASN A 92 -13.26 -11.52 16.50
C ASN A 92 -12.48 -10.20 16.36
N ASN A 93 -11.78 -9.95 15.25
CA ASN A 93 -10.94 -8.76 15.03
C ASN A 93 -9.89 -8.54 16.14
N GLU A 94 -9.26 -9.62 16.59
CA GLU A 94 -8.23 -9.61 17.63
C GLU A 94 -6.81 -9.51 17.06
N SER A 95 -6.67 -9.40 15.74
CA SER A 95 -5.37 -9.33 15.09
C SER A 95 -4.66 -8.02 15.43
N ASN A 96 -3.41 -8.14 15.90
CA ASN A 96 -2.57 -7.00 16.16
C ASN A 96 -2.30 -6.20 14.89
N TRP A 97 -2.25 -4.89 15.00
CA TRP A 97 -1.92 -4.00 13.90
C TRP A 97 -0.42 -3.71 13.88
N ILE A 98 0.26 -4.20 12.87
CA ILE A 98 1.71 -4.00 12.72
C ILE A 98 1.99 -2.61 12.19
N ILE A 99 2.71 -1.80 12.99
CA ILE A 99 3.17 -0.47 12.60
C ILE A 99 4.50 -0.58 11.85
N TYR A 100 5.47 -1.35 12.39
CA TYR A 100 6.75 -1.61 11.74
C TYR A 100 7.14 -3.07 11.88
N ARG A 101 7.71 -3.63 10.81
CA ARG A 101 8.27 -4.98 10.77
C ARG A 101 9.59 -5.00 9.98
N LEU A 102 10.34 -6.07 10.11
CA LEU A 102 11.69 -6.18 9.54
C LEU A 102 11.73 -5.94 8.03
N ALA A 103 10.73 -6.41 7.28
CA ALA A 103 10.61 -6.13 5.85
C ALA A 103 10.57 -4.62 5.53
N ASP A 104 9.95 -3.80 6.41
CA ASP A 104 9.94 -2.34 6.24
C ASP A 104 11.34 -1.75 6.35
N VAL A 105 12.15 -2.27 7.28
CA VAL A 105 13.55 -1.84 7.44
C VAL A 105 14.37 -2.18 6.21
N TYR A 106 14.22 -3.39 5.66
CA TYR A 106 14.92 -3.77 4.43
C TYR A 106 14.55 -2.87 3.25
N LEU A 107 13.26 -2.60 3.05
CA LEU A 107 12.81 -1.79 1.92
C LEU A 107 13.07 -0.29 2.12
N MET A 108 13.08 0.24 3.36
CA MET A 108 13.58 1.59 3.65
C MET A 108 15.08 1.70 3.35
N LYS A 109 15.87 0.68 3.72
CA LYS A 109 17.30 0.62 3.38
C LYS A 109 17.51 0.53 1.88
N ALA A 110 16.73 -0.27 1.16
CA ALA A 110 16.77 -0.33 -0.30
C ALA A 110 16.56 1.04 -0.93
N GLU A 111 15.52 1.77 -0.50
CA GLU A 111 15.23 3.12 -0.99
C GLU A 111 16.42 4.08 -0.74
N ALA A 112 17.00 4.05 0.46
CA ALA A 112 18.17 4.88 0.77
C ALA A 112 19.39 4.54 -0.09
N LEU A 113 19.67 3.26 -0.31
CA LEU A 113 20.79 2.80 -1.15
C LEU A 113 20.61 3.22 -2.61
N VAL A 114 19.38 3.17 -3.13
CA VAL A 114 19.09 3.71 -4.48
C VAL A 114 19.47 5.18 -4.56
N GLU A 115 19.08 6.00 -3.58
CA GLU A 115 19.38 7.44 -3.60
C GLU A 115 20.88 7.74 -3.45
N LEU A 116 21.62 6.86 -2.79
CA LEU A 116 23.08 6.93 -2.68
C LEU A 116 23.81 6.38 -3.92
N GLY A 117 23.09 5.80 -4.88
CA GLY A 117 23.67 5.22 -6.09
C GLY A 117 24.21 3.79 -5.92
N ASP A 118 24.00 3.16 -4.76
CA ASP A 118 24.35 1.76 -4.53
C ASP A 118 23.24 0.83 -5.04
N ILE A 119 23.24 0.64 -6.34
CA ILE A 119 22.22 -0.17 -7.05
C ILE A 119 22.27 -1.63 -6.61
N ALA A 120 23.47 -2.21 -6.49
CA ALA A 120 23.63 -3.60 -6.09
C ALA A 120 23.12 -3.83 -4.66
N GLY A 121 23.51 -2.97 -3.73
CA GLY A 121 23.02 -3.03 -2.36
C GLY A 121 21.51 -2.83 -2.23
N ALA A 122 20.92 -1.97 -3.05
CA ALA A 122 19.47 -1.80 -3.09
C ALA A 122 18.74 -3.08 -3.54
N VAL A 123 19.20 -3.70 -4.62
CA VAL A 123 18.63 -4.97 -5.12
C VAL A 123 18.80 -6.09 -4.09
N ASP A 124 19.95 -6.14 -3.37
CA ASP A 124 20.16 -7.08 -2.27
C ASP A 124 19.09 -6.94 -1.18
N MET A 125 18.74 -5.72 -0.80
CA MET A 125 17.70 -5.49 0.21
C MET A 125 16.30 -5.87 -0.28
N VAL A 126 15.98 -5.60 -1.54
CA VAL A 126 14.70 -6.03 -2.16
C VAL A 126 14.61 -7.55 -2.24
N SER A 127 15.71 -8.25 -2.49
CA SER A 127 15.73 -9.71 -2.59
C SER A 127 15.20 -10.41 -1.34
N TYR A 128 15.34 -9.82 -0.14
CA TYR A 128 14.81 -10.43 1.09
C TYR A 128 13.29 -10.61 1.08
N THR A 129 12.54 -9.70 0.48
CA THR A 129 11.09 -9.81 0.35
C THR A 129 10.70 -10.52 -0.93
N TYR A 130 11.38 -10.23 -2.01
CA TYR A 130 11.10 -10.79 -3.33
C TYR A 130 11.34 -12.30 -3.39
N ASP A 131 12.50 -12.80 -2.97
CA ASP A 131 12.85 -14.23 -3.03
C ASP A 131 11.93 -15.06 -2.13
N ARG A 132 11.53 -14.53 -0.97
CA ARG A 132 10.53 -15.16 -0.10
C ARG A 132 9.16 -15.30 -0.78
N ALA A 133 8.78 -14.33 -1.59
CA ALA A 133 7.49 -14.31 -2.29
C ALA A 133 7.49 -15.16 -3.57
N HIS A 134 8.67 -15.57 -4.04
CA HIS A 134 8.86 -16.33 -5.28
C HIS A 134 9.73 -17.58 -5.03
N PRO A 135 9.27 -18.55 -4.22
CA PRO A 135 10.06 -19.71 -3.82
C PRO A 135 10.44 -20.63 -5.00
N ASP A 136 9.67 -20.58 -6.09
CA ASP A 136 9.92 -21.38 -7.29
C ASP A 136 10.97 -20.76 -8.23
N LEU A 137 11.38 -19.52 -7.99
CA LEU A 137 12.45 -18.90 -8.73
C LEU A 137 13.82 -19.26 -8.13
N GLU A 138 14.82 -19.37 -9.01
CA GLU A 138 16.19 -19.57 -8.57
C GLU A 138 16.64 -18.39 -7.69
N THR A 139 17.24 -18.69 -6.53
CA THR A 139 17.78 -17.68 -5.62
C THR A 139 18.75 -16.75 -6.34
N GLY A 140 18.53 -15.45 -6.21
CA GLY A 140 19.33 -14.45 -6.92
C GLY A 140 18.84 -14.10 -8.33
N SER A 141 17.69 -14.64 -8.76
CA SER A 141 17.08 -14.30 -10.06
C SER A 141 16.84 -12.79 -10.18
N LEU A 142 16.42 -12.12 -9.10
CA LEU A 142 16.24 -10.67 -9.08
C LEU A 142 17.56 -9.92 -9.36
N LYS A 143 18.67 -10.36 -8.79
CA LYS A 143 20.00 -9.77 -9.02
C LYS A 143 20.48 -9.95 -10.46
N ALA A 144 20.14 -11.08 -11.08
CA ALA A 144 20.44 -11.32 -12.50
C ALA A 144 19.60 -10.40 -13.40
N GLN A 145 18.35 -10.17 -13.03
CA GLN A 145 17.45 -9.28 -13.76
C GLN A 145 17.85 -7.79 -13.63
N TYR A 146 18.35 -7.39 -12.45
CA TYR A 146 18.74 -6.01 -12.16
C TYR A 146 20.21 -5.92 -11.77
N PRO A 147 21.14 -6.01 -12.74
CA PRO A 147 22.57 -5.88 -12.47
C PRO A 147 22.94 -4.46 -11.99
N ALA A 148 24.13 -4.30 -11.40
CA ALA A 148 24.60 -3.02 -10.84
C ALA A 148 24.65 -1.87 -11.88
N SER A 149 24.62 -2.18 -13.16
CA SER A 149 24.54 -1.21 -14.27
C SER A 149 23.13 -0.70 -14.56
N THR A 150 22.11 -1.24 -13.90
CA THR A 150 20.72 -0.80 -14.06
C THR A 150 20.58 0.66 -13.64
N SER A 151 19.74 1.42 -14.37
CA SER A 151 19.55 2.83 -14.04
C SER A 151 18.88 3.01 -12.67
N GLN A 152 19.27 4.05 -11.96
CA GLN A 152 18.72 4.40 -10.65
C GLN A 152 17.20 4.57 -10.67
N SER A 153 16.62 5.12 -11.75
CA SER A 153 15.19 5.29 -11.90
C SER A 153 14.43 3.97 -11.93
N VAL A 154 14.95 2.98 -12.64
CA VAL A 154 14.35 1.63 -12.72
C VAL A 154 14.34 0.97 -11.33
N ILE A 155 15.44 1.11 -10.57
CA ILE A 155 15.49 0.53 -9.22
C ILE A 155 14.62 1.30 -8.23
N ARG A 156 14.42 2.62 -8.40
CA ARG A 156 13.40 3.36 -7.63
C ARG A 156 12.00 2.79 -7.84
N ASP A 157 11.65 2.50 -9.09
CA ASP A 157 10.36 1.90 -9.41
C ASP A 157 10.25 0.48 -8.85
N LEU A 158 11.29 -0.34 -8.97
CA LEU A 158 11.35 -1.67 -8.38
C LEU A 158 11.07 -1.63 -6.86
N VAL A 159 11.79 -0.79 -6.11
CA VAL A 159 11.60 -0.65 -4.65
C VAL A 159 10.19 -0.16 -4.33
N PHE A 160 9.68 0.81 -5.07
CA PHE A 160 8.36 1.38 -4.86
C PHE A 160 7.23 0.37 -5.11
N ASP A 161 7.38 -0.47 -6.15
CA ASP A 161 6.42 -1.52 -6.49
C ASP A 161 6.52 -2.70 -5.52
N GLU A 162 7.74 -3.07 -5.11
CA GLU A 162 7.93 -4.12 -4.11
C GLU A 162 7.33 -3.72 -2.76
N ARG A 163 7.51 -2.46 -2.33
CA ARG A 163 6.84 -1.94 -1.14
C ARG A 163 5.31 -2.04 -1.23
N GLN A 164 4.74 -1.79 -2.41
CA GLN A 164 3.30 -1.93 -2.61
C GLN A 164 2.83 -3.37 -2.46
N ARG A 165 3.56 -4.35 -3.05
CA ARG A 165 3.23 -5.78 -2.92
C ARG A 165 3.37 -6.25 -1.49
N GLU A 166 4.50 -5.93 -0.85
CA GLU A 166 4.82 -6.38 0.50
C GLU A 166 3.87 -5.81 1.57
N PHE A 167 3.52 -4.53 1.46
CA PHE A 167 2.68 -3.83 2.44
C PHE A 167 1.25 -3.59 1.99
N LEU A 168 0.79 -4.37 1.02
CA LEU A 168 -0.61 -4.31 0.61
C LEU A 168 -1.51 -4.51 1.84
N PHE A 169 -2.50 -3.63 2.02
CA PHE A 169 -3.41 -3.60 3.16
C PHE A 169 -2.78 -3.29 4.54
N GLU A 170 -1.54 -2.79 4.59
CA GLU A 170 -0.91 -2.35 5.85
C GLU A 170 -0.95 -0.83 6.06
N GLY A 171 -1.64 -0.08 5.19
CA GLY A 171 -1.80 1.37 5.32
C GLY A 171 -0.55 2.20 4.96
N LYS A 172 0.47 1.59 4.34
CA LYS A 172 1.77 2.23 4.06
C LYS A 172 1.79 3.04 2.77
N ARG A 173 1.00 2.64 1.76
CA ARG A 173 1.09 3.18 0.39
C ARG A 173 0.94 4.69 0.30
N TYR A 174 0.06 5.28 1.09
CA TYR A 174 -0.11 6.73 1.13
C TYR A 174 1.19 7.45 1.48
N PHE A 175 1.90 7.00 2.49
CA PHE A 175 3.16 7.60 2.92
C PHE A 175 4.28 7.42 1.88
N ASP A 176 4.31 6.29 1.19
CA ASP A 176 5.26 6.04 0.09
C ASP A 176 5.00 7.02 -1.08
N ILE A 177 3.73 7.25 -1.44
CA ILE A 177 3.34 8.21 -2.47
C ILE A 177 3.74 9.64 -2.08
N VAL A 178 3.42 10.07 -0.86
CA VAL A 178 3.77 11.41 -0.37
C VAL A 178 5.30 11.61 -0.39
N ARG A 179 6.05 10.65 0.11
CA ARG A 179 7.53 10.72 0.15
C ARG A 179 8.12 10.82 -1.26
N ARG A 180 7.62 10.00 -2.19
CA ARG A 180 8.06 10.02 -3.58
C ARG A 180 7.71 11.33 -4.27
N ALA A 181 6.47 11.80 -4.15
CA ALA A 181 6.03 13.06 -4.72
C ALA A 181 6.87 14.26 -4.24
N ARG A 182 7.16 14.31 -2.94
CA ARG A 182 8.00 15.36 -2.36
C ARG A 182 9.43 15.33 -2.90
N ARG A 183 10.01 14.16 -3.04
CA ARG A 183 11.36 14.00 -3.60
C ARG A 183 11.40 14.43 -5.07
N GLU A 184 10.41 14.07 -5.86
CA GLU A 184 10.33 14.39 -7.28
C GLU A 184 9.84 15.83 -7.54
N GLY A 185 9.30 16.50 -6.53
CA GLY A 185 8.68 17.84 -6.66
C GLY A 185 7.45 17.85 -7.56
N SER A 186 6.88 16.68 -7.85
CA SER A 186 5.75 16.49 -8.76
C SER A 186 4.98 15.22 -8.41
N VAL A 187 3.68 15.24 -8.64
CA VAL A 187 2.80 14.06 -8.56
C VAL A 187 2.46 13.48 -9.93
N THR A 188 2.83 14.13 -11.01
CA THR A 188 2.33 13.79 -12.37
C THR A 188 2.66 12.34 -12.78
N ALA A 189 3.88 11.87 -12.54
CA ALA A 189 4.27 10.50 -12.85
C ALA A 189 3.47 9.49 -12.01
N LEU A 190 3.31 9.77 -10.70
CA LEU A 190 2.53 8.92 -9.78
C LEU A 190 1.06 8.88 -10.16
N VAL A 191 0.48 10.03 -10.51
CA VAL A 191 -0.91 10.12 -10.96
C VAL A 191 -1.11 9.25 -12.20
N ASN A 192 -0.29 9.41 -13.22
CA ASN A 192 -0.45 8.70 -14.48
C ASN A 192 -0.24 7.20 -14.35
N THR A 193 0.72 6.77 -13.53
CA THR A 193 1.08 5.35 -13.42
C THR A 193 0.18 4.60 -12.42
N TYR A 194 -0.13 5.21 -11.28
CA TYR A 194 -0.73 4.46 -10.15
C TYR A 194 -2.15 4.92 -9.81
N LEU A 195 -2.49 6.20 -9.99
CA LEU A 195 -3.77 6.73 -9.53
C LEU A 195 -4.80 6.82 -10.66
N LEU A 196 -4.38 7.17 -11.87
CA LEU A 196 -5.30 7.42 -12.99
C LEU A 196 -6.09 6.16 -13.37
N ARG A 197 -5.45 4.99 -13.36
CA ARG A 197 -6.09 3.70 -13.67
C ARG A 197 -7.34 3.48 -12.82
N LYS A 198 -7.25 3.76 -11.52
CA LYS A 198 -8.37 3.63 -10.58
C LYS A 198 -9.55 4.55 -10.95
N TYR A 199 -9.28 5.79 -11.30
CA TYR A 199 -10.34 6.75 -11.62
C TYR A 199 -11.00 6.47 -12.97
N VAL A 200 -10.26 5.90 -13.91
CA VAL A 200 -10.82 5.41 -15.18
C VAL A 200 -11.80 4.27 -14.92
N ALA A 201 -11.43 3.29 -14.09
CA ALA A 201 -12.29 2.17 -13.73
C ALA A 201 -13.58 2.62 -13.03
N MET A 202 -13.51 3.69 -12.23
CA MET A 202 -14.68 4.24 -11.53
C MET A 202 -15.57 5.15 -12.39
N SER A 203 -15.29 5.31 -13.69
CA SER A 203 -16.05 6.18 -14.60
C SER A 203 -16.23 7.62 -14.13
N LEU A 204 -15.30 8.12 -13.31
CA LEU A 204 -15.32 9.50 -12.80
C LEU A 204 -14.92 10.48 -13.90
N ASN A 205 -15.31 11.75 -13.75
CA ASN A 205 -14.87 12.81 -14.65
C ASN A 205 -13.34 13.00 -14.53
N GLN A 206 -12.61 12.36 -15.44
CA GLN A 206 -11.15 12.31 -15.43
C GLN A 206 -10.51 13.71 -15.45
N THR A 207 -11.06 14.63 -16.24
CA THR A 207 -10.51 16.00 -16.35
C THR A 207 -10.57 16.72 -15.01
N THR A 208 -11.70 16.65 -14.31
CA THR A 208 -11.86 17.29 -13.00
C THR A 208 -10.99 16.63 -11.94
N VAL A 209 -10.89 15.31 -11.96
CA VAL A 209 -10.03 14.56 -11.02
C VAL A 209 -8.56 14.89 -11.29
N LEU A 210 -8.11 14.82 -12.54
CA LEU A 210 -6.73 15.11 -12.92
C LEU A 210 -6.30 16.53 -12.58
N SER A 211 -7.17 17.53 -12.78
CA SER A 211 -6.84 18.92 -12.43
C SER A 211 -6.58 19.12 -10.95
N LYS A 212 -7.23 18.30 -10.09
CA LYS A 212 -7.04 18.36 -8.64
C LYS A 212 -5.85 17.54 -8.16
N ILE A 213 -5.73 16.29 -8.62
CA ILE A 213 -4.69 15.38 -8.12
C ILE A 213 -3.30 15.66 -8.70
N ASN A 214 -3.18 16.45 -9.75
CA ASN A 214 -1.90 16.93 -10.26
C ASN A 214 -1.30 18.10 -9.46
N ASP A 215 -2.07 18.67 -8.52
CA ASP A 215 -1.55 19.62 -7.56
C ASP A 215 -0.82 18.88 -6.45
N ILE A 216 0.46 19.19 -6.22
CA ILE A 216 1.28 18.53 -5.21
C ILE A 216 0.72 18.73 -3.79
N ASP A 217 0.06 19.85 -3.54
CA ASP A 217 -0.53 20.14 -2.23
C ASP A 217 -1.82 19.33 -1.98
N ALA A 218 -2.44 18.78 -3.05
CA ALA A 218 -3.60 17.91 -2.93
C ALA A 218 -3.28 16.54 -2.33
N ILE A 219 -2.01 16.12 -2.29
CA ILE A 219 -1.61 14.85 -1.66
C ILE A 219 -1.72 14.86 -0.14
N TYR A 220 -1.73 16.04 0.47
CA TYR A 220 -1.89 16.18 1.91
C TYR A 220 -3.36 16.12 2.31
N MET A 221 -3.63 15.57 3.49
CA MET A 221 -4.98 15.58 4.04
C MET A 221 -5.33 16.96 4.60
N PRO A 222 -6.59 17.40 4.51
CA PRO A 222 -7.02 18.63 5.17
C PRO A 222 -6.97 18.47 6.70
N ILE A 223 -6.64 19.57 7.38
CA ILE A 223 -6.79 19.66 8.83
C ILE A 223 -8.28 19.85 9.14
N HIS A 224 -8.81 19.09 10.11
CA HIS A 224 -10.22 19.20 10.48
C HIS A 224 -10.55 20.62 11.00
N GLN A 225 -11.73 21.11 10.66
CA GLN A 225 -12.15 22.47 11.01
C GLN A 225 -12.18 22.74 12.52
N ASP A 226 -12.48 21.72 13.33
CA ASP A 226 -12.48 21.85 14.78
C ASP A 226 -11.08 22.07 15.32
N GLU A 227 -10.07 21.39 14.78
CA GLU A 227 -8.68 21.60 15.18
C GLU A 227 -8.20 23.02 14.83
N LEU A 228 -8.55 23.53 13.65
CA LEU A 228 -8.25 24.90 13.24
C LEU A 228 -8.94 25.95 14.13
N ARG A 229 -10.13 25.64 14.65
CA ARG A 229 -10.85 26.54 15.56
C ARG A 229 -10.26 26.53 16.97
N LEU A 230 -9.80 25.36 17.43
CA LEU A 230 -9.24 25.20 18.78
C LEU A 230 -7.80 25.71 18.89
N ASN A 231 -7.04 25.67 17.81
CA ASN A 231 -5.65 26.11 17.79
C ASN A 231 -5.42 27.14 16.67
N SER A 232 -5.36 28.42 17.05
CA SER A 232 -5.15 29.54 16.14
C SER A 232 -3.76 29.60 15.49
N LEU A 233 -2.83 28.74 15.91
CA LEU A 233 -1.49 28.61 15.32
C LEU A 233 -1.48 27.58 14.17
N LEU A 234 -2.55 26.83 13.98
CA LEU A 234 -2.67 25.90 12.85
C LEU A 234 -3.14 26.66 11.60
N GLU A 235 -2.48 26.39 10.50
CA GLU A 235 -2.89 26.82 9.18
C GLU A 235 -3.32 25.63 8.33
N GLN A 236 -4.41 25.80 7.57
CA GLN A 236 -4.89 24.79 6.64
C GLN A 236 -3.86 24.54 5.54
N ASN A 237 -3.76 23.30 5.08
CA ASN A 237 -2.94 22.93 3.91
C ASN A 237 -3.36 23.74 2.68
N ALA A 238 -2.39 24.21 1.89
CA ALA A 238 -2.58 25.19 0.81
C ALA A 238 -3.72 24.85 -0.15
N PHE A 239 -3.83 23.58 -0.57
CA PHE A 239 -4.87 23.11 -1.48
C PHE A 239 -6.31 23.27 -0.92
N TYR A 240 -6.45 23.24 0.41
CA TYR A 240 -7.76 23.30 1.10
C TYR A 240 -8.04 24.66 1.74
N LYS A 241 -7.16 25.65 1.56
CA LYS A 241 -7.42 27.01 2.04
C LYS A 241 -8.62 27.60 1.31
N THR A 242 -9.55 28.15 2.08
CA THR A 242 -10.68 28.90 1.56
C THR A 242 -10.32 30.38 1.39
N SER A 243 -11.17 31.14 0.71
CA SER A 243 -11.01 32.62 0.61
C SER A 243 -11.02 33.32 1.99
N GLU A 244 -11.70 32.75 2.98
CA GLU A 244 -11.71 33.24 4.36
C GLU A 244 -10.37 32.97 5.07
N ASP A 245 -9.72 31.84 4.80
CA ASP A 245 -8.40 31.52 5.37
C ASP A 245 -7.31 32.42 4.80
N ILE A 246 -7.44 32.82 3.52
CA ILE A 246 -6.49 33.71 2.84
C ILE A 246 -6.62 35.16 3.34
N SER A 247 -7.81 35.58 3.75
CA SER A 247 -8.06 36.95 4.23
C SER A 247 -7.59 37.23 5.66
N LYS A 248 -7.16 36.18 6.41
CA LYS A 248 -6.68 36.30 7.80
C LYS A 248 -5.16 36.51 7.91
N ASN A 249 -4.43 36.43 6.81
CA ASN A 249 -3.00 36.72 6.68
C ASN A 249 -2.77 38.05 5.99
#